data_09cdb658e18ad5cb5f4cd4691c3d46e1
#
_entry.id   09cdb658e18ad5cb5f4cd4691c3d46e1
#
_cell.length_a   1.000
_cell.length_b   1.000
_cell.length_c   1.000
_cell.angle_alpha   90.00
_cell.angle_beta   90.00
_cell.angle_gamma   90.00
#
_symmetry.space_group_name_H-M   'P 1'
#
loop_
_entity.id
_entity.type
_entity.pdbx_description
1 polymer ?
#
loop_
_entity_poly.entity_id
_entity_poly.type
_entity_poly.pdbx_seq_one_letter_code
_entity_poly.pdbx_strand_id
1 'polypeptide(L)'
;MGVTCFSQEFTTPVAPTKMFKALIVDSHNLIPKLVPQSIKSIEFIEGDGGAGSIKQTNFCEGSHYKYLKHKIDALDTEKLVCKYTLIEGDVLGGELESVVYEVKFEASGDGGCVCKMTSEYHTKGAIELKEDDIKAGKDKAFGLYKVIEAHLIAHPDLYA
;
A
#
# COMPACT_ATOMS: atom_id res chain seq x y z
N MET A 1 -25.63 -0.41 -2.66
CA MET A 1 -24.16 -0.22 -2.64
C MET A 1 -23.75 0.44 -1.34
N GLY A 2 -22.75 -0.12 -0.70
CA GLY A 2 -22.25 0.40 0.56
C GLY A 2 -20.83 0.93 0.42
N VAL A 3 -20.51 1.95 1.21
CA VAL A 3 -19.15 2.48 1.34
C VAL A 3 -18.78 2.47 2.81
N THR A 4 -17.65 1.84 3.13
CA THR A 4 -17.13 1.77 4.49
C THR A 4 -15.73 2.35 4.50
N CYS A 5 -15.48 3.31 5.39
CA CYS A 5 -14.20 4.01 5.48
C CYS A 5 -13.46 3.64 6.76
N PHE A 6 -12.15 3.43 6.65
CA PHE A 6 -11.28 3.20 7.79
C PHE A 6 -10.04 4.06 7.65
N SER A 7 -9.48 4.45 8.79
CA SER A 7 -8.20 5.14 8.81
C SER A 7 -7.30 4.55 9.88
N GLN A 8 -6.00 4.63 9.66
CA GLN A 8 -5.01 4.16 10.61
C GLN A 8 -3.73 4.96 10.45
N GLU A 9 -2.91 4.97 11.50
CA GLU A 9 -1.65 5.68 11.52
C GLU A 9 -0.52 4.74 11.94
N PHE A 10 0.65 4.96 11.34
CA PHE A 10 1.86 4.23 11.67
C PHE A 10 2.98 5.25 11.90
N THR A 11 3.59 5.22 13.08
CA THR A 11 4.67 6.13 13.44
C THR A 11 6.01 5.42 13.32
N THR A 12 7.00 6.09 12.73
CA THR A 12 8.33 5.52 12.50
C THR A 12 9.40 6.58 12.72
N PRO A 13 10.61 6.20 13.19
CA PRO A 13 11.73 7.14 13.26
C PRO A 13 12.35 7.46 11.90
N VAL A 14 11.95 6.78 10.83
CA VAL A 14 12.46 7.03 9.47
C VAL A 14 11.82 8.30 8.89
N ALA A 15 12.61 9.10 8.17
CA ALA A 15 12.14 10.35 7.58
C ALA A 15 11.01 10.14 6.56
N PRO A 16 10.06 11.08 6.46
CA PRO A 16 8.92 10.94 5.54
C PRO A 16 9.31 10.70 4.08
N THR A 17 10.32 11.39 3.59
CA THR A 17 10.79 11.24 2.21
C THR A 17 11.30 9.84 1.93
N LYS A 18 11.98 9.24 2.88
CA LYS A 18 12.50 7.86 2.76
C LYS A 18 11.38 6.84 2.75
N MET A 19 10.43 6.97 3.67
CA MET A 19 9.27 6.08 3.72
C MET A 19 8.44 6.19 2.44
N PHE A 20 8.21 7.39 1.96
CA PHE A 20 7.48 7.62 0.72
C PHE A 20 8.17 6.97 -0.48
N LYS A 21 9.47 7.16 -0.63
CA LYS A 21 10.24 6.55 -1.72
C LYS A 21 10.19 5.02 -1.65
N ALA A 22 10.36 4.46 -0.46
CA ALA A 22 10.37 3.01 -0.27
C ALA A 22 9.02 2.36 -0.53
N LEU A 23 7.94 2.97 -0.01
CA LEU A 23 6.60 2.39 -0.07
C LEU A 23 5.85 2.71 -1.35
N ILE A 24 6.15 3.84 -2.00
CA ILE A 24 5.38 4.33 -3.14
C ILE A 24 6.23 4.35 -4.42
N VAL A 25 7.33 5.09 -4.41
CA VAL A 25 8.09 5.36 -5.65
C VAL A 25 8.86 4.14 -6.12
N ASP A 26 9.55 3.45 -5.20
CA ASP A 26 10.41 2.31 -5.52
C ASP A 26 9.87 0.97 -5.01
N SER A 27 8.60 0.94 -4.65
CA SER A 27 7.96 -0.26 -4.08
C SER A 27 8.06 -1.47 -5.01
N HIS A 28 7.99 -1.25 -6.31
CA HIS A 28 8.05 -2.33 -7.30
C HIS A 28 9.41 -3.04 -7.33
N ASN A 29 10.46 -2.36 -6.91
CA ASN A 29 11.80 -2.96 -6.79
C ASN A 29 12.09 -3.47 -5.38
N LEU A 30 11.73 -2.67 -4.37
CA LEU A 30 12.09 -2.93 -2.99
C LEU A 30 11.27 -4.05 -2.34
N ILE A 31 9.96 -4.00 -2.47
CA ILE A 31 9.07 -4.93 -1.77
C ILE A 31 9.34 -6.40 -2.14
N PRO A 32 9.49 -6.77 -3.44
CA PRO A 32 9.81 -8.16 -3.76
C PRO A 32 11.16 -8.63 -3.23
N LYS A 33 12.10 -7.71 -3.01
CA LYS A 33 13.40 -8.05 -2.42
C LYS A 33 13.30 -8.33 -0.93
N LEU A 34 12.43 -7.60 -0.23
CA LEU A 34 12.30 -7.70 1.22
C LEU A 34 11.38 -8.85 1.64
N VAL A 35 10.37 -9.15 0.87
CA VAL A 35 9.39 -10.20 1.18
C VAL A 35 9.22 -11.17 0.00
N PRO A 36 10.31 -11.78 -0.50
CA PRO A 36 10.24 -12.67 -1.66
C PRO A 36 9.42 -13.92 -1.41
N GLN A 37 9.21 -14.28 -0.15
CA GLN A 37 8.39 -15.43 0.23
C GLN A 37 6.88 -15.14 0.08
N SER A 38 6.49 -13.89 0.01
CA SER A 38 5.08 -13.48 -0.10
C SER A 38 4.76 -12.85 -1.45
N ILE A 39 5.65 -12.00 -1.95
CA ILE A 39 5.45 -11.25 -3.19
C ILE A 39 6.52 -11.64 -4.19
N LYS A 40 6.09 -12.20 -5.31
CA LYS A 40 6.97 -12.63 -6.37
C LYS A 40 7.53 -11.45 -7.17
N SER A 41 6.64 -10.54 -7.57
CA SER A 41 7.02 -9.38 -8.37
C SER A 41 5.96 -8.30 -8.31
N ILE A 42 6.36 -7.06 -8.62
CA ILE A 42 5.45 -5.93 -8.82
C ILE A 42 5.84 -5.29 -10.13
N GLU A 43 4.87 -5.13 -11.03
CA GLU A 43 5.10 -4.61 -12.39
C GLU A 43 4.16 -3.48 -12.72
N PHE A 44 4.63 -2.50 -13.50
CA PHE A 44 3.74 -1.52 -14.11
C PHE A 44 3.28 -2.08 -15.45
N ILE A 45 2.00 -2.41 -15.55
CA ILE A 45 1.42 -2.92 -16.80
C ILE A 45 0.94 -1.78 -17.70
N GLU A 46 0.74 -0.59 -17.13
CA GLU A 46 0.48 0.65 -17.86
C GLU A 46 1.17 1.80 -17.13
N GLY A 47 1.75 2.73 -17.90
CA GLY A 47 2.37 3.94 -17.37
C GLY A 47 3.77 3.71 -16.79
N ASP A 48 4.28 4.78 -16.18
CA ASP A 48 5.65 4.85 -15.66
C ASP A 48 5.74 4.97 -14.14
N GLY A 49 4.62 4.80 -13.45
CA GLY A 49 4.56 4.92 -11.99
C GLY A 49 3.89 6.19 -11.49
N GLY A 50 3.57 7.12 -12.39
CA GLY A 50 2.84 8.34 -12.04
C GLY A 50 1.33 8.15 -12.09
N ALA A 51 0.59 9.24 -11.96
CA ALA A 51 -0.87 9.21 -12.02
C ALA A 51 -1.36 8.56 -13.32
N GLY A 52 -2.35 7.71 -13.24
CA GLY A 52 -2.90 6.96 -14.37
C GLY A 52 -2.22 5.62 -14.61
N SER A 53 -1.09 5.34 -13.95
CA SER A 53 -0.39 4.05 -14.08
C SER A 53 -1.16 2.93 -13.41
N ILE A 54 -1.01 1.71 -13.93
CA ILE A 54 -1.57 0.51 -13.33
C ILE A 54 -0.42 -0.40 -12.89
N LYS A 55 -0.41 -0.74 -11.61
CA LYS A 55 0.61 -1.58 -10.99
C LYS A 55 0.01 -2.94 -10.64
N GLN A 56 0.66 -4.01 -11.05
CA GLN A 56 0.25 -5.37 -10.72
C GLN A 56 1.22 -5.99 -9.73
N THR A 57 0.68 -6.43 -8.60
CA THR A 57 1.42 -7.19 -7.59
C THR A 57 1.13 -8.66 -7.77
N ASN A 58 2.17 -9.47 -8.01
CA ASN A 58 2.04 -10.91 -8.19
C ASN A 58 2.51 -11.61 -6.91
N PHE A 59 1.69 -12.48 -6.38
CA PHE A 59 1.99 -13.24 -5.17
C PHE A 59 2.65 -14.57 -5.50
N CYS A 60 3.36 -15.13 -4.53
CA CYS A 60 4.02 -16.43 -4.69
C CYS A 60 3.00 -17.56 -4.72
N GLU A 61 3.38 -18.69 -5.30
CA GLU A 61 2.56 -19.91 -5.30
C GLU A 61 2.28 -20.32 -3.85
N GLY A 62 1.05 -20.79 -3.62
CA GLY A 62 0.59 -21.15 -2.29
C GLY A 62 0.03 -20.00 -1.49
N SER A 63 0.10 -18.77 -2.00
CA SER A 63 -0.53 -17.63 -1.37
C SER A 63 -2.04 -17.67 -1.54
N HIS A 64 -2.75 -16.98 -0.64
CA HIS A 64 -4.21 -16.87 -0.67
C HIS A 64 -4.70 -16.16 -1.94
N TYR A 65 -3.90 -15.26 -2.47
CA TYR A 65 -4.20 -14.44 -3.65
C TYR A 65 -3.18 -14.71 -4.75
N LYS A 66 -3.60 -14.56 -6.00
CA LYS A 66 -2.72 -14.73 -7.16
C LYS A 66 -2.07 -13.42 -7.54
N TYR A 67 -2.87 -12.36 -7.68
CA TYR A 67 -2.38 -11.02 -8.04
C TYR A 67 -3.37 -9.95 -7.63
N LEU A 68 -2.89 -8.70 -7.63
CA LEU A 68 -3.69 -7.50 -7.41
C LEU A 68 -3.29 -6.45 -8.43
N LYS A 69 -4.26 -5.66 -8.89
CA LYS A 69 -3.99 -4.49 -9.74
C LYS A 69 -4.47 -3.23 -9.05
N HIS A 70 -3.56 -2.27 -8.93
CA HIS A 70 -3.85 -0.95 -8.39
C HIS A 70 -3.65 0.11 -9.46
N LYS A 71 -4.61 1.01 -9.59
CA LYS A 71 -4.49 2.19 -10.45
C LYS A 71 -4.08 3.37 -9.58
N ILE A 72 -3.00 4.05 -9.96
CA ILE A 72 -2.56 5.24 -9.25
C ILE A 72 -3.40 6.42 -9.71
N ASP A 73 -4.23 6.95 -8.82
CA ASP A 73 -5.15 8.04 -9.12
C ASP A 73 -4.47 9.41 -8.99
N ALA A 74 -3.60 9.55 -8.00
CA ALA A 74 -2.86 10.79 -7.76
C ALA A 74 -1.54 10.49 -7.06
N LEU A 75 -0.51 11.23 -7.42
CA LEU A 75 0.81 11.10 -6.82
C LEU A 75 1.40 12.49 -6.67
N ASP A 76 1.63 12.92 -5.43
CA ASP A 76 2.23 14.21 -5.11
C ASP A 76 3.54 13.98 -4.35
N THR A 77 4.65 14.15 -5.04
CA THR A 77 5.98 13.90 -4.46
C THR A 77 6.45 15.03 -3.56
N GLU A 78 5.84 16.21 -3.63
CA GLU A 78 6.17 17.33 -2.75
C GLU A 78 5.44 17.23 -1.43
N LYS A 79 4.14 16.92 -1.48
CA LYS A 79 3.31 16.76 -0.28
C LYS A 79 3.40 15.36 0.31
N LEU A 80 4.03 14.43 -0.39
CA LEU A 80 4.18 13.04 0.02
C LEU A 80 2.83 12.35 0.22
N VAL A 81 1.97 12.46 -0.78
CA VAL A 81 0.64 11.87 -0.79
C VAL A 81 0.49 11.00 -2.02
N CYS A 82 -0.09 9.81 -1.83
CA CYS A 82 -0.44 8.92 -2.94
C CYS A 82 -1.87 8.43 -2.75
N LYS A 83 -2.66 8.51 -3.82
CA LYS A 83 -4.01 7.97 -3.85
C LYS A 83 -4.08 6.92 -4.94
N TYR A 84 -4.56 5.74 -4.61
CA TYR A 84 -4.66 4.63 -5.57
C TYR A 84 -5.88 3.77 -5.28
N THR A 85 -6.34 3.06 -6.31
CA THR A 85 -7.55 2.22 -6.24
C THR A 85 -7.20 0.79 -6.60
N LEU A 86 -7.61 -0.15 -5.77
CA LEU A 86 -7.56 -1.58 -6.08
C LEU A 86 -8.70 -1.87 -7.06
N ILE A 87 -8.36 -2.13 -8.31
CA ILE A 87 -9.34 -2.28 -9.40
C ILE A 87 -9.60 -3.73 -9.81
N GLU A 88 -8.66 -4.63 -9.50
CA GLU A 88 -8.78 -6.03 -9.87
C GLU A 88 -7.95 -6.89 -8.93
N GLY A 89 -8.40 -8.10 -8.65
CA GLY A 89 -7.68 -9.07 -7.86
C GLY A 89 -8.58 -10.00 -7.07
N ASP A 90 -8.02 -11.12 -6.65
CA ASP A 90 -8.74 -12.15 -5.89
C ASP A 90 -9.26 -11.64 -4.54
N VAL A 91 -8.58 -10.62 -3.98
CA VAL A 91 -8.98 -10.04 -2.68
C VAL A 91 -10.35 -9.38 -2.73
N LEU A 92 -10.80 -8.97 -3.90
CA LEU A 92 -12.14 -8.39 -4.06
C LEU A 92 -13.24 -9.44 -3.85
N GLY A 93 -12.93 -10.73 -4.10
CA GLY A 93 -13.72 -11.87 -3.66
C GLY A 93 -15.19 -11.91 -4.08
N GLY A 94 -15.61 -11.11 -5.04
CA GLY A 94 -17.00 -11.01 -5.45
C GLY A 94 -17.86 -10.15 -4.53
N GLU A 95 -17.30 -9.68 -3.40
CA GLU A 95 -18.01 -8.86 -2.42
C GLU A 95 -17.69 -7.37 -2.58
N LEU A 96 -16.50 -7.06 -3.09
CA LEU A 96 -16.03 -5.70 -3.27
C LEU A 96 -16.00 -5.33 -4.75
N GLU A 97 -16.40 -4.09 -5.06
CA GLU A 97 -16.21 -3.52 -6.39
C GLU A 97 -14.81 -2.94 -6.50
N SER A 98 -14.37 -2.24 -5.46
CA SER A 98 -13.07 -1.59 -5.42
C SER A 98 -12.70 -1.19 -4.00
N VAL A 99 -11.44 -0.86 -3.78
CA VAL A 99 -10.96 -0.26 -2.54
C VAL A 99 -10.10 0.94 -2.92
N VAL A 100 -10.45 2.11 -2.41
CA VAL A 100 -9.68 3.34 -2.64
C VAL A 100 -8.79 3.58 -1.42
N TYR A 101 -7.50 3.82 -1.66
CA TYR A 101 -6.53 4.10 -0.61
C TYR A 101 -5.94 5.48 -0.79
N GLU A 102 -5.76 6.20 0.32
CA GLU A 102 -4.99 7.44 0.35
C GLU A 102 -3.95 7.31 1.46
N VAL A 103 -2.68 7.50 1.11
CA VAL A 103 -1.57 7.39 2.06
C VAL A 103 -0.85 8.73 2.08
N LYS A 104 -0.67 9.28 3.29
CA LYS A 104 0.05 10.55 3.53
C LYS A 104 1.21 10.29 4.46
N PHE A 105 2.34 10.93 4.18
CA PHE A 105 3.53 10.84 5.02
C PHE A 105 3.84 12.23 5.56
N GLU A 106 3.74 12.39 6.88
CA GLU A 106 3.94 13.68 7.55
C GLU A 106 5.12 13.60 8.52
N ALA A 107 5.84 14.71 8.66
CA ALA A 107 6.93 14.79 9.62
C ALA A 107 6.37 14.75 11.05
N SER A 108 7.01 13.96 11.93
CA SER A 108 6.58 13.83 13.32
C SER A 108 7.21 14.85 14.26
N GLY A 109 8.10 15.71 13.74
CA GLY A 109 8.75 16.75 14.53
C GLY A 109 10.09 16.34 15.13
N ASP A 110 10.41 15.06 15.14
CA ASP A 110 11.66 14.52 15.71
C ASP A 110 12.56 13.87 14.64
N GLY A 111 12.30 14.18 13.36
CA GLY A 111 13.02 13.61 12.23
C GLY A 111 12.38 12.34 11.67
N GLY A 112 11.35 11.85 12.34
CA GLY A 112 10.60 10.68 11.91
C GLY A 112 9.36 11.04 11.10
N CYS A 113 8.46 10.07 10.97
CA CYS A 113 7.30 10.16 10.09
C CYS A 113 6.05 9.57 10.74
N VAL A 114 4.91 10.16 10.43
CA VAL A 114 3.60 9.55 10.67
C VAL A 114 2.99 9.23 9.33
N CYS A 115 2.78 7.93 9.07
CA CYS A 115 2.11 7.45 7.86
C CYS A 115 0.62 7.35 8.16
N LYS A 116 -0.19 8.13 7.46
CA LYS A 116 -1.65 8.12 7.62
C LYS A 116 -2.27 7.43 6.43
N MET A 117 -2.99 6.34 6.67
CA MET A 117 -3.65 5.59 5.61
C MET A 117 -5.16 5.64 5.82
N THR A 118 -5.89 6.03 4.76
CA THR A 118 -7.34 5.98 4.72
C THR A 118 -7.75 4.98 3.66
N SER A 119 -8.68 4.09 4.00
CA SER A 119 -9.20 3.09 3.08
C SER A 119 -10.69 3.24 2.94
N GLU A 120 -11.19 3.20 1.71
CA GLU A 120 -12.59 3.33 1.38
C GLU A 120 -13.02 2.08 0.61
N TYR A 121 -13.82 1.24 1.26
CA TYR A 121 -14.27 -0.04 0.71
C TYR A 121 -15.63 0.12 0.04
N HIS A 122 -15.68 -0.13 -1.27
CA HIS A 122 -16.92 -0.09 -2.04
C HIS A 122 -17.43 -1.50 -2.23
N THR A 123 -18.56 -1.83 -1.59
CA THR A 123 -19.14 -3.16 -1.64
C THR A 123 -20.19 -3.27 -2.74
N LYS A 124 -20.38 -4.50 -3.24
CA LYS A 124 -21.43 -4.80 -4.22
C LYS A 124 -22.75 -4.99 -3.48
N GLY A 125 -23.79 -4.33 -3.96
CA GLY A 125 -25.15 -4.48 -3.41
C GLY A 125 -25.23 -4.19 -1.91
N ALA A 126 -25.93 -5.06 -1.17
CA ALA A 126 -26.18 -4.89 0.26
C ALA A 126 -25.18 -5.68 1.14
N ILE A 127 -24.03 -6.06 0.60
CA ILE A 127 -23.03 -6.84 1.32
C ILE A 127 -22.35 -5.95 2.37
N GLU A 128 -22.24 -6.47 3.60
CA GLU A 128 -21.51 -5.80 4.68
C GLU A 128 -20.16 -6.48 4.89
N LEU A 129 -19.11 -5.67 5.06
CA LEU A 129 -17.79 -6.18 5.35
C LEU A 129 -17.68 -6.50 6.84
N LYS A 130 -17.02 -7.60 7.15
CA LYS A 130 -16.74 -7.98 8.53
C LYS A 130 -15.50 -7.24 9.03
N GLU A 131 -15.54 -6.75 10.25
CA GLU A 131 -14.40 -6.07 10.87
C GLU A 131 -13.14 -6.95 10.88
N ASP A 132 -13.29 -8.25 11.08
CA ASP A 132 -12.17 -9.19 11.11
C ASP A 132 -11.41 -9.23 9.78
N ASP A 133 -12.12 -9.18 8.65
CA ASP A 133 -11.50 -9.19 7.33
C ASP A 133 -10.71 -7.91 7.08
N ILE A 134 -11.26 -6.78 7.50
CA ILE A 134 -10.60 -5.48 7.39
C ILE A 134 -9.36 -5.44 8.27
N LYS A 135 -9.47 -5.92 9.51
CA LYS A 135 -8.35 -5.96 10.44
C LYS A 135 -7.20 -6.82 9.92
N ALA A 136 -7.50 -7.96 9.31
CA ALA A 136 -6.49 -8.82 8.72
C ALA A 136 -5.70 -8.11 7.63
N GLY A 137 -6.38 -7.34 6.76
CA GLY A 137 -5.73 -6.54 5.74
C GLY A 137 -4.84 -5.44 6.33
N LYS A 138 -5.31 -4.77 7.39
CA LYS A 138 -4.54 -3.74 8.09
C LYS A 138 -3.28 -4.32 8.73
N ASP A 139 -3.40 -5.47 9.38
CA ASP A 139 -2.27 -6.14 10.03
C ASP A 139 -1.18 -6.52 9.02
N LYS A 140 -1.58 -6.97 7.83
CA LYS A 140 -0.65 -7.27 6.73
C LYS A 140 0.08 -6.02 6.25
N ALA A 141 -0.63 -4.89 6.11
CA ALA A 141 -0.03 -3.63 5.69
C ALA A 141 0.97 -3.13 6.73
N PHE A 142 0.63 -3.21 8.01
CA PHE A 142 1.54 -2.83 9.09
C PHE A 142 2.76 -3.74 9.16
N GLY A 143 2.59 -5.04 8.93
CA GLY A 143 3.70 -5.98 8.85
C GLY A 143 4.71 -5.58 7.78
N LEU A 144 4.22 -5.21 6.60
CA LEU A 144 5.05 -4.74 5.51
C LEU A 144 5.76 -3.43 5.87
N TYR A 145 5.05 -2.48 6.48
CA TYR A 145 5.64 -1.21 6.91
C TYR A 145 6.78 -1.42 7.91
N LYS A 146 6.62 -2.36 8.83
CA LYS A 146 7.67 -2.69 9.81
C LYS A 146 8.91 -3.30 9.15
N VAL A 147 8.72 -4.15 8.15
CA VAL A 147 9.84 -4.75 7.40
C VAL A 147 10.61 -3.65 6.67
N ILE A 148 9.91 -2.73 6.03
CA ILE A 148 10.54 -1.61 5.32
C ILE A 148 11.24 -0.66 6.30
N GLU A 149 10.61 -0.36 7.43
CA GLU A 149 11.21 0.45 8.48
C GLU A 149 12.54 -0.13 8.95
N ALA A 150 12.56 -1.42 9.27
CA ALA A 150 13.78 -2.10 9.72
C ALA A 150 14.88 -2.05 8.66
N HIS A 151 14.51 -2.23 7.40
CA HIS A 151 15.46 -2.19 6.29
C HIS A 151 16.06 -0.79 6.13
N LEU A 152 15.24 0.26 6.22
CA LEU A 152 15.72 1.64 6.09
C LEU A 152 16.58 2.07 7.28
N ILE A 153 16.27 1.60 8.48
CA ILE A 153 17.09 1.86 9.67
C ILE A 153 18.46 1.18 9.52
N ALA A 154 18.48 -0.04 9.00
CA ALA A 154 19.75 -0.78 8.77
C ALA A 154 20.58 -0.21 7.61
N HIS A 155 19.96 0.56 6.71
CA HIS A 155 20.59 1.12 5.54
C HIS A 155 20.33 2.63 5.46
N PRO A 156 20.93 3.44 6.34
CA PRO A 156 20.58 4.87 6.46
C PRO A 156 20.89 5.71 5.23
N ASP A 157 21.76 5.24 4.34
CA ASP A 157 22.11 5.95 3.10
C ASP A 157 21.09 5.69 1.97
N LEU A 158 20.22 4.71 2.14
CA LEU A 158 19.24 4.35 1.13
C LEU A 158 18.16 5.43 1.03
N TYR A 159 17.94 5.95 -0.16
CA TYR A 159 17.00 7.04 -0.42
C TYR A 159 17.35 8.36 0.28
N ALA A 160 18.60 8.52 0.63
CA ALA A 160 19.08 9.76 1.27
C ALA A 160 19.01 10.96 0.32
#